data_46aebeaec8d2f8c22891323581926d38
#
_entry.id   46aebeaec8d2f8c22891323581926d38
#
_cell.length_a   1.000
_cell.length_b   1.000
_cell.length_c   1.000
_cell.angle_alpha   90.00
_cell.angle_beta   90.00
_cell.angle_gamma   90.00
#
_symmetry.space_group_name_H-M   'P 1'
#
loop_
_entity.id
_entity.type
_entity.pdbx_description
1 polymer ?
#
loop_
_entity_poly.entity_id
_entity_poly.type
_entity_poly.pdbx_seq_one_letter_code
_entity_poly.pdbx_strand_id
1 'polypeptide(L)'
;MSTPGINWSRLVAWMASNVPDVGEPTGVSLISGGKSNLTYRIDTRAGAEDRALVLRRPPLGHVLPTAHDMRREWRVISALAGTAVPVPEPVALCVDEDVIGAPFYLMGHVEGQAVRGRQDVRLSPEDARALSERLAEILAAIHAVDYEAVGLADFGRPDGYMARQLERWGQQWERSKTRELPEYDRLAARLRDRLPAASRAALVHGDYRLDNTLVRLAPGAAPDIRAVVDWEMSTLGDPIADLGLTLTYWHDPGDDERSALPVAGDITLTPGFLDSRGFAEHYARMSGADLGDLDFYVAFGNYKLAVIVEGIHARFVQGKTVGEGFDEIGAAVPLLVARAHRALDEGL
;
A
#
# COMPACT_ATOMS: atom_id res chain seq x y z
N MET A 1 -28.11 1.80 -15.80
CA MET A 1 -27.72 2.64 -14.62
C MET A 1 -26.39 3.28 -14.95
N SER A 2 -26.20 4.56 -14.68
CA SER A 2 -24.90 5.21 -14.95
C SER A 2 -23.94 4.87 -13.81
N THR A 3 -22.81 4.25 -14.10
CA THR A 3 -21.75 4.01 -13.13
C THR A 3 -20.98 5.32 -12.92
N PRO A 4 -20.91 5.85 -11.70
CA PRO A 4 -20.23 7.11 -11.45
C PRO A 4 -18.80 7.12 -11.99
N GLY A 5 -18.40 8.18 -12.68
CA GLY A 5 -17.06 8.32 -13.24
C GLY A 5 -16.78 7.53 -14.51
N ILE A 6 -17.73 6.81 -15.09
CA ILE A 6 -17.57 6.05 -16.32
C ILE A 6 -18.54 6.56 -17.39
N ASN A 7 -17.99 7.04 -18.50
CA ASN A 7 -18.74 7.23 -19.74
C ASN A 7 -18.66 5.94 -20.54
N TRP A 8 -19.66 5.06 -20.37
CA TRP A 8 -19.64 3.72 -20.90
C TRP A 8 -19.45 3.67 -22.44
N SER A 9 -20.19 4.46 -23.19
CA SER A 9 -20.11 4.45 -24.66
C SER A 9 -18.74 4.88 -25.19
N ARG A 10 -18.12 5.88 -24.57
CA ARG A 10 -16.76 6.33 -24.94
C ARG A 10 -15.71 5.32 -24.51
N LEU A 11 -15.86 4.71 -23.33
CA LEU A 11 -14.95 3.65 -22.87
C LEU A 11 -14.97 2.45 -23.81
N VAL A 12 -16.15 1.96 -24.20
CA VAL A 12 -16.32 0.86 -25.18
C VAL A 12 -15.65 1.19 -26.51
N ALA A 13 -15.90 2.38 -27.04
CA ALA A 13 -15.28 2.82 -28.31
C ALA A 13 -13.75 2.90 -28.21
N TRP A 14 -13.23 3.42 -27.09
CA TRP A 14 -11.79 3.48 -26.84
C TRP A 14 -11.18 2.07 -26.71
N MET A 15 -11.82 1.16 -25.96
CA MET A 15 -11.35 -0.22 -25.80
C MET A 15 -11.32 -0.96 -27.14
N ALA A 16 -12.34 -0.82 -27.97
CA ALA A 16 -12.38 -1.44 -29.28
C ALA A 16 -11.23 -1.01 -30.20
N SER A 17 -10.75 0.25 -30.04
CA SER A 17 -9.65 0.80 -30.85
C SER A 17 -8.26 0.53 -30.28
N ASN A 18 -8.13 0.39 -28.96
CA ASN A 18 -6.82 0.36 -28.30
C ASN A 18 -6.46 -1.02 -27.71
N VAL A 19 -7.46 -1.85 -27.39
CA VAL A 19 -7.28 -3.17 -26.79
C VAL A 19 -8.27 -4.20 -27.39
N PRO A 20 -8.31 -4.37 -28.72
CA PRO A 20 -9.30 -5.25 -29.36
C PRO A 20 -9.20 -6.72 -28.92
N ASP A 21 -8.03 -7.16 -28.48
CA ASP A 21 -7.75 -8.55 -28.09
C ASP A 21 -8.40 -8.96 -26.77
N VAL A 22 -8.86 -8.00 -25.96
CA VAL A 22 -9.54 -8.31 -24.68
C VAL A 22 -11.02 -8.66 -24.86
N GLY A 23 -11.54 -8.54 -26.06
CA GLY A 23 -12.95 -8.79 -26.40
C GLY A 23 -13.86 -7.57 -26.20
N GLU A 24 -15.15 -7.76 -26.50
CA GLU A 24 -16.16 -6.71 -26.40
C GLU A 24 -16.56 -6.48 -24.92
N PRO A 25 -16.51 -5.24 -24.40
CA PRO A 25 -16.99 -4.92 -23.07
C PRO A 25 -18.49 -5.13 -22.94
N THR A 26 -18.91 -5.92 -21.96
CA THR A 26 -20.31 -6.30 -21.71
C THR A 26 -20.90 -5.67 -20.45
N GLY A 27 -20.06 -5.24 -19.52
CA GLY A 27 -20.52 -4.66 -18.27
C GLY A 27 -19.43 -3.95 -17.48
N VAL A 28 -19.86 -3.06 -16.57
CA VAL A 28 -18.99 -2.36 -15.63
C VAL A 28 -19.62 -2.32 -14.24
N SER A 29 -18.83 -2.65 -13.21
CA SER A 29 -19.24 -2.56 -11.81
C SER A 29 -18.13 -1.98 -10.94
N LEU A 30 -18.50 -1.21 -9.92
CA LEU A 30 -17.56 -0.66 -8.96
C LEU A 30 -17.11 -1.77 -7.99
N ILE A 31 -15.81 -2.05 -7.90
CA ILE A 31 -15.24 -2.99 -6.93
C ILE A 31 -14.96 -2.26 -5.62
N SER A 32 -14.28 -1.12 -5.69
CA SER A 32 -13.91 -0.31 -4.54
C SER A 32 -14.04 1.15 -4.90
N GLY A 33 -14.80 1.87 -4.12
CA GLY A 33 -14.95 3.31 -4.20
C GLY A 33 -14.73 3.89 -2.82
N GLY A 34 -13.68 4.65 -2.63
CA GLY A 34 -13.33 5.18 -1.34
C GLY A 34 -12.49 6.45 -1.40
N LYS A 35 -11.67 6.64 -0.38
CA LYS A 35 -10.87 7.83 -0.12
C LYS A 35 -9.70 8.00 -1.09
N SER A 36 -9.35 6.94 -1.82
CA SER A 36 -8.26 6.86 -2.79
C SER A 36 -8.81 6.67 -4.21
N ASN A 37 -8.12 5.93 -5.06
CA ASN A 37 -8.52 5.69 -6.45
C ASN A 37 -9.79 4.85 -6.55
N LEU A 38 -10.57 5.07 -7.62
CA LEU A 38 -11.75 4.26 -7.93
C LEU A 38 -11.33 3.06 -8.79
N THR A 39 -11.83 1.88 -8.42
CA THR A 39 -11.51 0.62 -9.07
C THR A 39 -12.79 -0.05 -9.54
N TYR A 40 -12.85 -0.36 -10.84
CA TYR A 40 -14.01 -0.96 -11.49
C TYR A 40 -13.62 -2.29 -12.12
N ARG A 41 -14.55 -3.25 -12.09
CA ARG A 41 -14.51 -4.45 -12.89
C ARG A 41 -15.16 -4.17 -14.23
N ILE A 42 -14.49 -4.54 -15.32
CA ILE A 42 -15.01 -4.51 -16.68
C ILE A 42 -15.14 -5.97 -17.14
N ASP A 43 -16.34 -6.42 -17.40
CA ASP A 43 -16.57 -7.73 -17.99
C ASP A 43 -16.46 -7.60 -19.50
N THR A 44 -15.74 -8.54 -20.15
CA THR A 44 -15.54 -8.57 -21.60
C THR A 44 -15.83 -9.96 -22.14
N ARG A 45 -16.18 -10.05 -23.42
CA ARG A 45 -16.43 -11.30 -24.12
C ARG A 45 -15.62 -11.39 -25.41
N ALA A 46 -14.78 -12.43 -25.52
CA ALA A 46 -14.02 -12.75 -26.72
C ALA A 46 -14.48 -14.09 -27.29
N GLY A 47 -15.40 -14.04 -28.26
CA GLY A 47 -16.04 -15.25 -28.77
C GLY A 47 -16.92 -15.93 -27.72
N ALA A 48 -16.54 -17.15 -27.30
CA ALA A 48 -17.23 -17.89 -26.25
C ALA A 48 -16.62 -17.71 -24.84
N GLU A 49 -15.51 -16.98 -24.72
CA GLU A 49 -14.81 -16.78 -23.45
C GLU A 49 -15.20 -15.46 -22.82
N ASP A 50 -15.64 -15.52 -21.57
CA ASP A 50 -15.86 -14.37 -20.73
C ASP A 50 -14.55 -14.06 -19.98
N ARG A 51 -14.12 -12.79 -20.01
CA ARG A 51 -12.95 -12.31 -19.28
C ARG A 51 -13.33 -11.14 -18.39
N ALA A 52 -12.49 -10.82 -17.45
CA ALA A 52 -12.63 -9.65 -16.61
C ALA A 52 -11.33 -8.84 -16.61
N LEU A 53 -11.49 -7.53 -16.69
CA LEU A 53 -10.44 -6.55 -16.50
C LEU A 53 -10.75 -5.69 -15.27
N VAL A 54 -9.76 -4.99 -14.81
CA VAL A 54 -9.90 -3.96 -13.78
C VAL A 54 -9.49 -2.61 -14.39
N LEU A 55 -10.38 -1.63 -14.25
CA LEU A 55 -10.10 -0.24 -14.58
C LEU A 55 -9.82 0.53 -13.28
N ARG A 56 -8.69 1.23 -13.21
CA ARG A 56 -8.34 2.10 -12.10
C ARG A 56 -8.21 3.55 -12.58
N ARG A 57 -8.82 4.48 -11.83
CA ARG A 57 -8.82 5.91 -12.12
C ARG A 57 -8.76 6.73 -10.82
N PRO A 58 -8.37 8.02 -10.88
CA PRO A 58 -8.47 8.93 -9.75
C PRO A 58 -9.89 9.05 -9.20
N PRO A 59 -10.06 9.45 -7.93
CA PRO A 59 -11.37 9.70 -7.35
C PRO A 59 -12.13 10.79 -8.10
N LEU A 60 -13.45 10.85 -7.88
CA LEU A 60 -14.30 11.90 -8.42
C LEU A 60 -14.12 13.18 -7.59
N GLY A 61 -13.92 14.31 -8.25
CA GLY A 61 -13.78 15.62 -7.61
C GLY A 61 -12.40 16.23 -7.77
N HIS A 62 -12.12 17.27 -7.00
CA HIS A 62 -10.87 18.02 -7.12
C HIS A 62 -9.73 17.24 -6.45
N VAL A 63 -8.79 16.77 -7.26
CA VAL A 63 -7.59 16.04 -6.82
C VAL A 63 -6.37 16.94 -6.99
N LEU A 64 -5.45 16.92 -6.03
CA LEU A 64 -4.18 17.62 -6.19
C LEU A 64 -3.41 17.03 -7.39
N PRO A 65 -2.80 17.84 -8.25
CA PRO A 65 -2.18 17.39 -9.50
C PRO A 65 -1.12 16.28 -9.36
N THR A 66 -0.53 16.13 -8.18
CA THR A 66 0.51 15.13 -7.89
C THR A 66 0.01 13.92 -7.09
N ALA A 67 -1.25 13.95 -6.66
CA ALA A 67 -1.88 12.83 -5.99
C ALA A 67 -2.61 11.97 -7.03
N HIS A 68 -2.56 10.65 -6.86
CA HIS A 68 -3.29 9.72 -7.73
C HIS A 68 -2.84 9.73 -9.21
N ASP A 69 -1.53 9.76 -9.46
CA ASP A 69 -0.97 9.72 -10.83
C ASP A 69 -1.05 8.31 -11.42
N MET A 70 -2.03 8.10 -12.29
CA MET A 70 -2.25 6.81 -12.98
C MET A 70 -1.08 6.39 -13.87
N ARG A 71 -0.32 7.35 -14.42
CA ARG A 71 0.88 7.06 -15.22
C ARG A 71 1.98 6.48 -14.37
N ARG A 72 2.09 6.96 -13.13
CA ARG A 72 3.10 6.49 -12.17
C ARG A 72 2.80 5.07 -11.71
N GLU A 73 1.56 4.77 -11.30
CA GLU A 73 1.13 3.41 -10.96
C GLU A 73 1.29 2.45 -12.15
N TRP A 74 0.82 2.85 -13.33
CA TRP A 74 0.96 2.09 -14.57
C TRP A 74 2.42 1.72 -14.86
N ARG A 75 3.33 2.70 -14.71
CA ARG A 75 4.75 2.49 -14.97
C ARG A 75 5.36 1.41 -14.09
N VAL A 76 5.01 1.39 -12.79
CA VAL A 76 5.50 0.37 -11.86
C VAL A 76 4.93 -1.00 -12.20
N ILE A 77 3.61 -1.11 -12.36
CA ILE A 77 2.97 -2.39 -12.68
C ILE A 77 3.53 -2.96 -13.99
N SER A 78 3.72 -2.12 -15.00
CA SER A 78 4.30 -2.53 -16.28
C SER A 78 5.76 -2.98 -16.16
N ALA A 79 6.56 -2.30 -15.34
CA ALA A 79 7.94 -2.66 -15.09
C ALA A 79 8.08 -3.97 -14.30
N LEU A 80 7.13 -4.26 -13.41
CA LEU A 80 7.14 -5.49 -12.60
C LEU A 80 6.55 -6.70 -13.31
N ALA A 81 5.81 -6.49 -14.40
CA ALA A 81 5.26 -7.59 -15.19
C ALA A 81 6.37 -8.51 -15.71
N GLY A 82 6.25 -9.80 -15.41
CA GLY A 82 7.25 -10.81 -15.76
C GLY A 82 8.44 -10.92 -14.79
N THR A 83 8.46 -10.14 -13.71
CA THR A 83 9.42 -10.32 -12.60
C THR A 83 8.91 -11.35 -11.59
N ALA A 84 9.67 -11.60 -10.51
CA ALA A 84 9.24 -12.44 -9.40
C ALA A 84 8.14 -11.79 -8.52
N VAL A 85 7.87 -10.48 -8.69
CA VAL A 85 6.83 -9.76 -7.95
C VAL A 85 5.47 -10.00 -8.61
N PRO A 86 4.50 -10.60 -7.92
CA PRO A 86 3.18 -10.81 -8.49
C PRO A 86 2.44 -9.46 -8.60
N VAL A 87 2.09 -9.07 -9.81
CA VAL A 87 1.27 -7.88 -10.11
C VAL A 87 0.17 -8.26 -11.12
N PRO A 88 -0.95 -7.53 -11.15
CA PRO A 88 -1.93 -7.71 -12.22
C PRO A 88 -1.28 -7.46 -13.58
N GLU A 89 -1.68 -8.24 -14.59
CA GLU A 89 -1.21 -8.05 -15.98
C GLU A 89 -1.55 -6.64 -16.47
N PRO A 90 -0.58 -5.81 -16.86
CA PRO A 90 -0.87 -4.50 -17.42
C PRO A 90 -1.46 -4.65 -18.84
N VAL A 91 -2.61 -4.01 -19.11
CA VAL A 91 -3.30 -4.12 -20.39
C VAL A 91 -3.15 -2.84 -21.22
N ALA A 92 -3.56 -1.69 -20.68
CA ALA A 92 -3.41 -0.41 -21.38
C ALA A 92 -3.51 0.79 -20.43
N LEU A 93 -2.84 1.89 -20.81
CA LEU A 93 -2.97 3.20 -20.18
C LEU A 93 -3.69 4.16 -21.12
N CYS A 94 -4.74 4.81 -20.63
CA CYS A 94 -5.40 5.92 -21.31
C CYS A 94 -5.10 7.23 -20.60
N VAL A 95 -4.52 8.17 -21.33
CA VAL A 95 -4.21 9.52 -20.82
C VAL A 95 -5.15 10.57 -21.36
N ASP A 96 -6.05 10.18 -22.26
CA ASP A 96 -7.09 11.03 -22.84
C ASP A 96 -8.27 11.16 -21.86
N GLU A 97 -8.39 12.34 -21.26
CA GLU A 97 -9.45 12.64 -20.30
C GLU A 97 -10.85 12.69 -20.95
N ASP A 98 -10.94 12.88 -22.28
CA ASP A 98 -12.22 12.90 -22.96
C ASP A 98 -12.95 11.55 -22.93
N VAL A 99 -12.24 10.45 -22.65
CA VAL A 99 -12.84 9.11 -22.59
C VAL A 99 -13.76 8.95 -21.40
N ILE A 100 -13.25 9.18 -20.17
CA ILE A 100 -14.03 9.02 -18.93
C ILE A 100 -13.91 10.19 -17.95
N GLY A 101 -13.34 11.31 -18.37
CA GLY A 101 -13.16 12.51 -17.56
C GLY A 101 -11.90 12.50 -16.68
N ALA A 102 -11.00 11.52 -16.84
CA ALA A 102 -9.72 11.44 -16.18
C ALA A 102 -8.84 10.38 -16.85
N PRO A 103 -7.49 10.44 -16.68
CA PRO A 103 -6.62 9.34 -17.03
C PRO A 103 -7.01 8.07 -16.29
N PHE A 104 -6.82 6.91 -16.90
CA PHE A 104 -7.07 5.60 -16.28
C PHE A 104 -6.15 4.55 -16.88
N TYR A 105 -6.04 3.41 -16.21
CA TYR A 105 -5.41 2.25 -16.80
C TYR A 105 -6.27 1.00 -16.64
N LEU A 106 -6.04 0.04 -17.54
CA LEU A 106 -6.63 -1.29 -17.54
C LEU A 106 -5.58 -2.31 -17.16
N MET A 107 -5.96 -3.25 -16.32
CA MET A 107 -5.16 -4.41 -15.93
C MET A 107 -6.03 -5.67 -15.91
N GLY A 108 -5.41 -6.83 -15.99
CA GLY A 108 -6.08 -8.12 -15.82
C GLY A 108 -6.75 -8.25 -14.45
N HIS A 109 -7.93 -8.85 -14.40
CA HIS A 109 -8.56 -9.19 -13.14
C HIS A 109 -7.82 -10.38 -12.50
N VAL A 110 -7.38 -10.21 -11.26
CA VAL A 110 -6.73 -11.26 -10.47
C VAL A 110 -7.74 -11.86 -9.50
N GLU A 111 -7.90 -13.19 -9.55
CA GLU A 111 -8.71 -13.91 -8.57
C GLU A 111 -8.01 -13.91 -7.21
N GLY A 112 -8.68 -13.41 -6.21
CA GLY A 112 -8.21 -13.28 -4.84
C GLY A 112 -8.99 -12.23 -4.09
N GLN A 113 -8.74 -12.13 -2.80
CA GLN A 113 -9.37 -11.13 -1.94
C GLN A 113 -8.32 -10.40 -1.11
N ALA A 114 -8.56 -9.13 -0.83
CA ALA A 114 -7.82 -8.38 0.17
C ALA A 114 -8.23 -8.88 1.58
N VAL A 115 -7.25 -9.19 2.42
CA VAL A 115 -7.48 -9.70 3.77
C VAL A 115 -7.09 -8.63 4.78
N ARG A 116 -8.05 -8.12 5.53
CA ARG A 116 -7.87 -7.04 6.50
C ARG A 116 -7.95 -7.53 7.93
N GLY A 117 -8.88 -8.42 8.21
CA GLY A 117 -9.13 -8.91 9.55
C GLY A 117 -9.47 -10.39 9.58
N ARG A 118 -9.46 -10.97 10.79
CA ARG A 118 -9.78 -12.39 11.02
C ARG A 118 -11.20 -12.78 10.60
N GLN A 119 -12.11 -11.80 10.49
CA GLN A 119 -13.46 -12.02 9.97
C GLN A 119 -13.50 -12.29 8.46
N ASP A 120 -12.49 -11.85 7.71
CA ASP A 120 -12.48 -11.96 6.24
C ASP A 120 -12.15 -13.38 5.78
N VAL A 121 -11.34 -14.10 6.60
CA VAL A 121 -10.87 -15.44 6.25
C VAL A 121 -10.76 -16.35 7.48
N ARG A 122 -10.86 -17.65 7.24
CA ARG A 122 -10.51 -18.67 8.25
C ARG A 122 -9.25 -19.39 7.79
N LEU A 123 -8.18 -19.24 8.55
CA LEU A 123 -6.89 -19.88 8.29
C LEU A 123 -6.59 -20.91 9.38
N SER A 124 -6.02 -22.04 9.00
CA SER A 124 -5.34 -22.92 9.94
C SER A 124 -4.04 -22.24 10.42
N PRO A 125 -3.47 -22.66 11.55
CA PRO A 125 -2.17 -22.15 11.98
C PRO A 125 -1.05 -22.36 10.94
N GLU A 126 -1.12 -23.45 10.19
CA GLU A 126 -0.17 -23.76 9.11
C GLU A 126 -0.35 -22.78 7.93
N ASP A 127 -1.60 -22.53 7.50
CA ASP A 127 -1.89 -21.55 6.44
C ASP A 127 -1.52 -20.13 6.85
N ALA A 128 -1.80 -19.75 8.10
CA ALA A 128 -1.44 -18.45 8.64
C ALA A 128 0.09 -18.25 8.61
N ARG A 129 0.85 -19.27 8.99
CA ARG A 129 2.31 -19.29 8.92
C ARG A 129 2.78 -19.13 7.48
N ALA A 130 2.29 -19.96 6.56
CA ALA A 130 2.66 -19.91 5.16
C ALA A 130 2.34 -18.55 4.53
N LEU A 131 1.19 -17.94 4.85
CA LEU A 131 0.81 -16.63 4.34
C LEU A 131 1.74 -15.52 4.84
N SER A 132 2.11 -15.53 6.12
CA SER A 132 3.03 -14.52 6.67
C SER A 132 4.45 -14.67 6.12
N GLU A 133 4.94 -15.90 5.93
CA GLU A 133 6.23 -16.16 5.28
C GLU A 133 6.20 -15.70 3.81
N ARG A 134 5.12 -16.01 3.08
CA ARG A 134 4.96 -15.58 1.70
C ARG A 134 4.92 -14.06 1.55
N LEU A 135 4.28 -13.37 2.48
CA LEU A 135 4.25 -11.90 2.52
C LEU A 135 5.67 -11.31 2.66
N ALA A 136 6.49 -11.86 3.55
CA ALA A 136 7.89 -11.43 3.72
C ALA A 136 8.75 -11.73 2.48
N GLU A 137 8.57 -12.90 1.84
CA GLU A 137 9.27 -13.27 0.60
C GLU A 137 8.96 -12.30 -0.54
N ILE A 138 7.69 -11.91 -0.71
CA ILE A 138 7.30 -10.96 -1.77
C ILE A 138 7.87 -9.57 -1.48
N LEU A 139 7.89 -9.11 -0.23
CA LEU A 139 8.56 -7.86 0.12
C LEU A 139 10.05 -7.90 -0.24
N ALA A 140 10.72 -9.00 0.07
CA ALA A 140 12.13 -9.21 -0.32
C ALA A 140 12.29 -9.22 -1.85
N ALA A 141 11.35 -9.83 -2.58
CA ALA A 141 11.37 -9.85 -4.04
C ALA A 141 11.16 -8.44 -4.64
N ILE A 142 10.28 -7.61 -4.07
CA ILE A 142 10.10 -6.21 -4.48
C ILE A 142 11.43 -5.45 -4.34
N HIS A 143 12.09 -5.59 -3.20
CA HIS A 143 13.35 -4.91 -2.89
C HIS A 143 14.55 -5.47 -3.68
N ALA A 144 14.43 -6.68 -4.22
CA ALA A 144 15.44 -7.31 -5.05
C ALA A 144 15.32 -6.97 -6.55
N VAL A 145 14.27 -6.27 -6.97
CA VAL A 145 14.08 -5.86 -8.36
C VAL A 145 15.25 -4.99 -8.80
N ASP A 146 15.88 -5.37 -9.90
CA ASP A 146 16.81 -4.49 -10.60
C ASP A 146 16.01 -3.38 -11.30
N TYR A 147 15.82 -2.28 -10.56
CA TYR A 147 14.98 -1.17 -11.01
C TYR A 147 15.54 -0.47 -12.25
N GLU A 148 16.86 -0.56 -12.51
CA GLU A 148 17.46 -0.02 -13.73
C GLU A 148 17.11 -0.90 -14.93
N ALA A 149 17.28 -2.22 -14.79
CA ALA A 149 16.98 -3.18 -15.85
C ALA A 149 15.48 -3.17 -16.27
N VAL A 150 14.56 -2.90 -15.32
CA VAL A 150 13.13 -2.79 -15.62
C VAL A 150 12.68 -1.38 -16.03
N GLY A 151 13.60 -0.43 -16.23
CA GLY A 151 13.29 0.91 -16.73
C GLY A 151 12.76 1.90 -15.69
N LEU A 152 13.09 1.71 -14.40
CA LEU A 152 12.68 2.57 -13.30
C LEU A 152 13.82 3.42 -12.72
N ALA A 153 14.97 3.57 -13.41
CA ALA A 153 16.14 4.31 -12.92
C ALA A 153 15.84 5.76 -12.47
N ASP A 154 14.89 6.43 -13.12
CA ASP A 154 14.45 7.81 -12.82
C ASP A 154 13.14 7.87 -12.00
N PHE A 155 12.66 6.72 -11.46
CA PHE A 155 11.38 6.64 -10.76
C PHE A 155 11.38 7.32 -9.38
N GLY A 156 12.54 7.61 -8.81
CA GLY A 156 12.71 8.25 -7.51
C GLY A 156 14.10 8.82 -7.32
N ARG A 157 14.37 9.26 -6.10
CA ARG A 157 15.67 9.77 -5.68
C ARG A 157 16.10 9.02 -4.42
N PRO A 158 16.89 7.95 -4.53
CA PRO A 158 17.26 7.14 -3.36
C PRO A 158 18.25 7.87 -2.43
N ASP A 159 19.20 8.67 -2.96
CA ASP A 159 20.21 9.34 -2.15
C ASP A 159 19.58 10.26 -1.09
N GLY A 160 19.98 10.08 0.18
CA GLY A 160 19.44 10.86 1.30
C GLY A 160 17.95 10.64 1.54
N TYR A 161 17.40 9.48 1.17
CA TYR A 161 15.97 9.15 1.24
C TYR A 161 15.39 9.40 2.63
N MET A 162 16.00 8.83 3.69
CA MET A 162 15.45 8.95 5.06
C MET A 162 15.44 10.39 5.57
N ALA A 163 16.51 11.16 5.31
CA ALA A 163 16.55 12.57 5.71
C ALA A 163 15.41 13.37 5.05
N ARG A 164 15.17 13.15 3.74
CA ARG A 164 14.06 13.81 3.04
C ARG A 164 12.69 13.33 3.49
N GLN A 165 12.55 12.06 3.87
CA GLN A 165 11.29 11.56 4.42
C GLN A 165 10.97 12.21 5.76
N LEU A 166 11.94 12.34 6.66
CA LEU A 166 11.76 13.04 7.93
C LEU A 166 11.37 14.51 7.72
N GLU A 167 12.04 15.19 6.82
CA GLU A 167 11.71 16.59 6.48
C GLU A 167 10.29 16.71 5.91
N ARG A 168 9.95 15.87 4.91
CA ARG A 168 8.62 15.86 4.26
C ARG A 168 7.50 15.63 5.27
N TRP A 169 7.65 14.63 6.14
CA TRP A 169 6.61 14.31 7.12
C TRP A 169 6.55 15.36 8.24
N GLY A 170 7.67 15.95 8.64
CA GLY A 170 7.69 17.10 9.54
C GLY A 170 6.95 18.33 8.97
N GLN A 171 7.19 18.65 7.69
CA GLN A 171 6.43 19.71 7.01
C GLN A 171 4.94 19.38 6.89
N GLN A 172 4.59 18.10 6.68
CA GLN A 172 3.20 17.67 6.62
C GLN A 172 2.53 17.81 8.00
N TRP A 173 3.24 17.45 9.08
CA TRP A 173 2.78 17.69 10.45
C TRP A 173 2.42 19.15 10.68
N GLU A 174 3.33 20.08 10.40
CA GLU A 174 3.10 21.51 10.59
C GLU A 174 1.89 22.04 9.82
N ARG A 175 1.59 21.47 8.67
CA ARG A 175 0.40 21.83 7.85
C ARG A 175 -0.91 21.26 8.35
N SER A 176 -0.87 20.15 9.06
CA SER A 176 -2.07 19.39 9.42
C SER A 176 -2.32 19.28 10.92
N LYS A 177 -1.36 19.63 11.79
CA LYS A 177 -1.53 19.51 13.24
C LYS A 177 -2.72 20.33 13.73
N THR A 178 -3.55 19.70 14.57
CA THR A 178 -4.71 20.32 15.22
C THR A 178 -4.43 20.63 16.69
N ARG A 179 -3.24 20.23 17.17
CA ARG A 179 -2.80 20.33 18.56
C ARG A 179 -1.30 20.50 18.67
N GLU A 180 -0.84 21.05 19.79
CA GLU A 180 0.57 20.97 20.16
C GLU A 180 0.86 19.61 20.83
N LEU A 181 1.91 18.91 20.38
CA LEU A 181 2.34 17.64 20.92
C LEU A 181 3.86 17.61 21.09
N PRO A 182 4.39 18.11 22.23
CA PRO A 182 5.84 18.20 22.45
C PRO A 182 6.60 16.89 22.29
N GLU A 183 5.95 15.75 22.57
CA GLU A 183 6.54 14.42 22.36
C GLU A 183 6.82 14.14 20.89
N TYR A 184 5.98 14.64 19.97
CA TYR A 184 6.22 14.53 18.54
C TYR A 184 7.50 15.32 18.13
N ASP A 185 7.69 16.52 18.66
CA ASP A 185 8.87 17.34 18.35
C ASP A 185 10.15 16.67 18.88
N ARG A 186 10.07 16.10 20.10
CA ARG A 186 11.16 15.30 20.66
C ARG A 186 11.48 14.06 19.83
N LEU A 187 10.46 13.35 19.37
CA LEU A 187 10.62 12.20 18.48
C LEU A 187 11.29 12.60 17.16
N ALA A 188 10.85 13.70 16.54
CA ALA A 188 11.43 14.20 15.31
C ALA A 188 12.93 14.56 15.47
N ALA A 189 13.31 15.14 16.62
CA ALA A 189 14.72 15.40 16.95
C ALA A 189 15.51 14.11 17.10
N ARG A 190 15.01 13.13 17.91
CA ARG A 190 15.66 11.83 18.10
C ARG A 190 15.90 11.08 16.80
N LEU A 191 14.90 11.09 15.89
CA LEU A 191 15.02 10.45 14.58
C LEU A 191 16.06 11.14 13.69
N ARG A 192 16.19 12.48 13.75
CA ARG A 192 17.25 13.19 13.02
C ARG A 192 18.65 12.87 13.54
N ASP A 193 18.79 12.74 14.85
CA ASP A 193 20.08 12.45 15.50
C ASP A 193 20.53 10.99 15.29
N ARG A 194 19.60 10.08 14.97
CA ARG A 194 19.82 8.65 14.77
C ARG A 194 19.68 8.19 13.32
N LEU A 195 19.76 9.12 12.35
CA LEU A 195 19.65 8.73 10.94
C LEU A 195 20.65 7.62 10.61
N PRO A 196 20.17 6.46 10.10
CA PRO A 196 21.03 5.36 9.71
C PRO A 196 21.92 5.76 8.51
N ALA A 197 23.04 5.06 8.37
CA ALA A 197 23.84 5.15 7.14
C ALA A 197 22.97 4.78 5.94
N ALA A 198 23.23 5.37 4.77
CA ALA A 198 22.48 5.08 3.56
C ALA A 198 22.50 3.58 3.26
N SER A 199 21.34 2.98 3.16
CA SER A 199 21.19 1.60 2.71
C SER A 199 21.25 1.51 1.17
N ARG A 200 21.25 0.30 0.65
CA ARG A 200 21.12 0.06 -0.79
C ARG A 200 19.76 0.62 -1.28
N ALA A 201 19.79 1.36 -2.39
CA ALA A 201 18.56 1.79 -3.06
C ALA A 201 17.77 0.60 -3.59
N ALA A 202 16.45 0.62 -3.41
CA ALA A 202 15.53 -0.38 -3.94
C ALA A 202 14.23 0.27 -4.41
N LEU A 203 13.45 -0.45 -5.21
CA LEU A 203 12.04 -0.14 -5.38
C LEU A 203 11.33 -0.43 -4.05
N VAL A 204 10.62 0.55 -3.51
CA VAL A 204 9.80 0.40 -2.30
C VAL A 204 8.32 0.59 -2.65
N HIS A 205 7.46 -0.17 -2.00
CA HIS A 205 6.00 -0.05 -2.19
C HIS A 205 5.45 1.20 -1.49
N GLY A 206 5.95 1.49 -0.30
CA GLY A 206 5.57 2.67 0.50
C GLY A 206 4.32 2.51 1.36
N ASP A 207 3.56 1.42 1.18
CA ASP A 207 2.42 1.00 2.00
C ASP A 207 2.21 -0.53 1.89
N TYR A 208 3.28 -1.32 2.04
CA TYR A 208 3.21 -2.76 1.90
C TYR A 208 2.54 -3.41 3.13
N ARG A 209 1.43 -4.08 2.90
CA ARG A 209 0.67 -4.78 3.93
C ARG A 209 -0.34 -5.74 3.29
N LEU A 210 -0.88 -6.66 4.07
CA LEU A 210 -1.76 -7.71 3.55
C LEU A 210 -3.02 -7.17 2.85
N ASP A 211 -3.57 -6.03 3.32
CA ASP A 211 -4.72 -5.38 2.65
C ASP A 211 -4.40 -4.90 1.22
N ASN A 212 -3.12 -4.68 0.89
CA ASN A 212 -2.65 -4.30 -0.44
C ASN A 212 -2.16 -5.50 -1.25
N THR A 213 -2.61 -6.72 -0.87
CA THR A 213 -2.39 -7.95 -1.62
C THR A 213 -3.70 -8.65 -1.96
N LEU A 214 -3.70 -9.42 -3.03
CA LEU A 214 -4.82 -10.31 -3.38
C LEU A 214 -4.44 -11.74 -3.05
N VAL A 215 -5.07 -12.28 -2.01
CA VAL A 215 -4.83 -13.63 -1.50
C VAL A 215 -5.84 -14.58 -2.11
N ARG A 216 -5.36 -15.64 -2.75
CA ARG A 216 -6.19 -16.78 -3.17
C ARG A 216 -6.19 -17.83 -2.09
N LEU A 217 -7.39 -18.21 -1.67
CA LEU A 217 -7.64 -19.31 -0.76
C LEU A 217 -8.35 -20.43 -1.54
N ALA A 218 -7.73 -21.57 -1.69
CA ALA A 218 -8.30 -22.72 -2.37
C ALA A 218 -8.36 -23.92 -1.42
N PRO A 219 -9.46 -24.69 -1.39
CA PRO A 219 -9.56 -25.89 -0.54
C PRO A 219 -8.40 -26.86 -0.80
N GLY A 220 -7.70 -27.26 0.26
CA GLY A 220 -6.59 -28.21 0.19
C GLY A 220 -5.28 -27.67 -0.40
N ALA A 221 -5.14 -26.36 -0.58
CA ALA A 221 -3.92 -25.71 -1.01
C ALA A 221 -3.54 -24.59 -0.03
N ALA A 222 -2.24 -24.35 0.17
CA ALA A 222 -1.77 -23.23 0.96
C ALA A 222 -2.24 -21.90 0.37
N PRO A 223 -2.50 -20.88 1.20
CA PRO A 223 -2.78 -19.53 0.74
C PRO A 223 -1.67 -19.01 -0.17
N ASP A 224 -2.05 -18.34 -1.25
CA ASP A 224 -1.10 -17.78 -2.22
C ASP A 224 -1.41 -16.32 -2.51
N ILE A 225 -0.41 -15.45 -2.44
CA ILE A 225 -0.52 -14.04 -2.83
C ILE A 225 -0.37 -13.94 -4.33
N ARG A 226 -1.46 -13.62 -5.00
CA ARG A 226 -1.59 -13.58 -6.47
C ARG A 226 -1.22 -12.23 -7.07
N ALA A 227 -1.35 -11.16 -6.29
CA ALA A 227 -0.94 -9.83 -6.72
C ALA A 227 -0.66 -8.90 -5.54
N VAL A 228 0.29 -8.01 -5.72
CA VAL A 228 0.49 -6.80 -4.93
C VAL A 228 -0.15 -5.65 -5.69
N VAL A 229 -0.97 -4.86 -5.01
CA VAL A 229 -1.75 -3.75 -5.59
C VAL A 229 -1.52 -2.46 -4.81
N ASP A 230 -2.01 -1.34 -5.32
CA ASP A 230 -1.92 -0.02 -4.70
C ASP A 230 -0.51 0.57 -4.64
N TRP A 231 0.11 0.67 -5.81
CA TRP A 231 1.48 1.18 -6.00
C TRP A 231 1.59 2.73 -5.99
N GLU A 232 0.55 3.44 -5.57
CA GLU A 232 0.51 4.92 -5.61
C GLU A 232 1.62 5.58 -4.77
N MET A 233 2.08 4.92 -3.69
CA MET A 233 3.13 5.41 -2.80
C MET A 233 4.54 4.93 -3.18
N SER A 234 4.66 4.11 -4.22
CA SER A 234 5.93 3.49 -4.61
C SER A 234 6.96 4.51 -5.10
N THR A 235 8.22 4.23 -4.84
CA THR A 235 9.36 5.06 -5.27
C THR A 235 10.66 4.27 -5.19
N LEU A 236 11.78 4.87 -5.60
CA LEU A 236 13.10 4.38 -5.21
C LEU A 236 13.46 4.93 -3.83
N GLY A 237 13.83 4.05 -2.91
CA GLY A 237 14.06 4.41 -1.52
C GLY A 237 14.86 3.35 -0.75
N ASP A 238 14.72 3.41 0.56
CA ASP A 238 15.34 2.52 1.51
C ASP A 238 14.41 1.33 1.79
N PRO A 239 14.82 0.08 1.48
CA PRO A 239 13.99 -1.10 1.66
C PRO A 239 13.63 -1.36 3.13
N ILE A 240 14.50 -0.99 4.08
CA ILE A 240 14.20 -1.20 5.51
C ILE A 240 13.14 -0.21 6.00
N ALA A 241 12.99 0.95 5.36
CA ALA A 241 11.88 1.86 5.65
C ALA A 241 10.52 1.26 5.27
N ASP A 242 10.46 0.48 4.20
CA ASP A 242 9.24 -0.24 3.78
C ASP A 242 8.93 -1.38 4.76
N LEU A 243 9.94 -2.15 5.17
CA LEU A 243 9.81 -3.17 6.22
C LEU A 243 9.33 -2.55 7.54
N GLY A 244 9.96 -1.47 8.01
CA GLY A 244 9.59 -0.78 9.25
C GLY A 244 8.14 -0.29 9.23
N LEU A 245 7.66 0.22 8.08
CA LEU A 245 6.27 0.61 7.93
C LEU A 245 5.33 -0.61 7.96
N THR A 246 5.69 -1.72 7.31
CA THR A 246 4.92 -2.97 7.37
C THR A 246 4.77 -3.44 8.83
N LEU A 247 5.86 -3.41 9.62
CA LEU A 247 5.85 -3.79 11.03
C LEU A 247 5.04 -2.82 11.91
N THR A 248 4.95 -1.55 11.54
CA THR A 248 4.08 -0.58 12.21
C THR A 248 2.60 -0.98 12.14
N TYR A 249 2.19 -1.61 11.03
CA TYR A 249 0.85 -2.18 10.87
C TYR A 249 0.69 -3.56 11.48
N TRP A 250 1.78 -4.24 11.87
CA TRP A 250 1.74 -5.57 12.44
C TRP A 250 1.17 -5.56 13.84
N HIS A 251 0.34 -6.54 14.16
CA HIS A 251 -0.27 -6.67 15.47
C HIS A 251 0.19 -7.98 16.10
N ASP A 252 1.02 -7.88 17.12
CA ASP A 252 1.52 -9.02 17.86
C ASP A 252 0.57 -9.44 18.99
N PRO A 253 0.48 -10.73 19.31
CA PRO A 253 -0.24 -11.19 20.49
C PRO A 253 0.27 -10.53 21.78
N GLY A 254 -0.64 -9.95 22.57
CA GLY A 254 -0.29 -9.26 23.82
C GLY A 254 0.05 -7.76 23.64
N ASP A 255 0.02 -7.23 22.42
CA ASP A 255 0.15 -5.78 22.18
C ASP A 255 -1.23 -5.10 22.27
N ASP A 256 -1.70 -4.89 23.52
CA ASP A 256 -3.02 -4.30 23.77
C ASP A 256 -3.13 -2.86 23.24
N GLU A 257 -2.04 -2.11 23.24
CA GLU A 257 -2.03 -0.74 22.70
C GLU A 257 -2.26 -0.73 21.21
N ARG A 258 -1.74 -1.73 20.48
CA ARG A 258 -1.97 -1.87 19.05
C ARG A 258 -3.45 -2.11 18.74
N SER A 259 -4.16 -2.81 19.62
CA SER A 259 -5.61 -3.02 19.52
C SER A 259 -6.40 -1.70 19.56
N ALA A 260 -5.88 -0.68 20.21
CA ALA A 260 -6.51 0.65 20.30
C ALA A 260 -6.26 1.53 19.07
N LEU A 261 -5.43 1.09 18.11
CA LEU A 261 -5.13 1.87 16.91
C LEU A 261 -6.08 1.52 15.76
N PRO A 262 -6.92 2.44 15.27
CA PRO A 262 -7.90 2.18 14.20
C PRO A 262 -7.25 2.21 12.80
N VAL A 263 -6.00 1.77 12.66
CA VAL A 263 -5.18 1.98 11.45
C VAL A 263 -4.88 0.71 10.67
N ALA A 264 -5.08 -0.47 11.24
CA ALA A 264 -4.95 -1.75 10.56
C ALA A 264 -5.84 -2.82 11.20
N GLY A 265 -6.10 -3.88 10.43
CA GLY A 265 -6.86 -5.02 10.90
C GLY A 265 -6.10 -5.92 11.89
N ASP A 266 -6.75 -6.99 12.30
CA ASP A 266 -6.29 -7.92 13.33
C ASP A 266 -5.89 -9.30 12.76
N ILE A 267 -5.69 -9.40 11.46
CA ILE A 267 -5.40 -10.67 10.78
C ILE A 267 -4.13 -11.33 11.32
N THR A 268 -3.12 -10.55 11.66
CA THR A 268 -1.84 -11.05 12.16
C THR A 268 -1.93 -11.67 13.57
N LEU A 269 -3.05 -11.46 14.28
CA LEU A 269 -3.39 -12.17 15.52
C LEU A 269 -3.90 -13.61 15.30
N THR A 270 -4.09 -14.02 14.05
CA THR A 270 -4.48 -15.42 13.77
C THR A 270 -3.37 -16.37 14.20
N PRO A 271 -3.67 -17.38 15.02
CA PRO A 271 -2.66 -18.33 15.46
C PRO A 271 -1.88 -18.92 14.28
N GLY A 272 -0.56 -18.91 14.40
CA GLY A 272 0.35 -19.38 13.35
C GLY A 272 1.01 -18.27 12.54
N PHE A 273 0.44 -17.03 12.47
CA PHE A 273 1.19 -15.91 11.90
C PHE A 273 2.53 -15.73 12.60
N LEU A 274 3.55 -15.34 11.86
CA LEU A 274 4.79 -14.85 12.43
C LEU A 274 4.49 -13.61 13.29
N ASP A 275 5.16 -13.47 14.42
CA ASP A 275 5.22 -12.19 15.11
C ASP A 275 6.08 -11.19 14.31
N SER A 276 6.11 -9.93 14.72
CA SER A 276 6.83 -8.88 14.01
C SER A 276 8.33 -9.19 13.89
N ARG A 277 8.95 -9.76 14.91
CA ARG A 277 10.34 -10.19 14.91
C ARG A 277 10.57 -11.34 13.92
N GLY A 278 9.75 -12.38 13.99
CA GLY A 278 9.84 -13.53 13.08
C GLY A 278 9.63 -13.14 11.62
N PHE A 279 8.74 -12.17 11.35
CA PHE A 279 8.55 -11.61 10.02
C PHE A 279 9.82 -10.88 9.52
N ALA A 280 10.39 -10.00 10.34
CA ALA A 280 11.62 -9.28 10.01
C ALA A 280 12.80 -10.24 9.78
N GLU A 281 12.96 -11.25 10.63
CA GLU A 281 14.00 -12.27 10.47
C GLU A 281 13.81 -13.10 9.19
N HIS A 282 12.54 -13.45 8.85
CA HIS A 282 12.26 -14.14 7.59
C HIS A 282 12.61 -13.27 6.38
N TYR A 283 12.20 -12.01 6.39
CA TYR A 283 12.58 -11.04 5.37
C TYR A 283 14.11 -10.93 5.22
N ALA A 284 14.83 -10.80 6.33
CA ALA A 284 16.29 -10.70 6.31
C ALA A 284 16.97 -11.93 5.73
N ARG A 285 16.47 -13.14 6.04
CA ARG A 285 16.98 -14.39 5.42
C ARG A 285 16.80 -14.40 3.90
N MET A 286 15.68 -13.86 3.40
CA MET A 286 15.38 -13.85 1.97
C MET A 286 16.11 -12.74 1.22
N SER A 287 16.29 -11.58 1.83
CA SER A 287 16.87 -10.38 1.20
C SER A 287 18.37 -10.20 1.44
N GLY A 288 18.92 -10.85 2.48
CA GLY A 288 20.29 -10.62 2.97
C GLY A 288 20.43 -9.26 3.68
N ALA A 289 19.33 -8.62 4.09
CA ALA A 289 19.34 -7.31 4.73
C ALA A 289 19.91 -7.36 6.15
N ASP A 290 20.65 -6.32 6.52
CA ASP A 290 21.02 -6.04 7.91
C ASP A 290 19.85 -5.34 8.62
N LEU A 291 19.47 -5.83 9.78
CA LEU A 291 18.40 -5.31 10.61
C LEU A 291 18.91 -4.51 11.83
N GLY A 292 20.20 -4.16 11.88
CA GLY A 292 20.80 -3.49 13.04
C GLY A 292 20.13 -2.17 13.45
N ASP A 293 19.56 -1.44 12.48
CA ASP A 293 18.84 -0.19 12.70
C ASP A 293 17.30 -0.33 12.60
N LEU A 294 16.75 -1.55 12.69
CA LEU A 294 15.32 -1.79 12.48
C LEU A 294 14.43 -1.01 13.46
N ASP A 295 14.88 -0.80 14.68
CA ASP A 295 14.24 0.02 15.72
C ASP A 295 13.99 1.46 15.22
N PHE A 296 14.97 2.05 14.55
CA PHE A 296 14.82 3.37 13.91
C PHE A 296 13.71 3.36 12.84
N TYR A 297 13.67 2.33 11.99
CA TYR A 297 12.70 2.28 10.89
C TYR A 297 11.27 2.01 11.38
N VAL A 298 11.10 1.22 12.43
CA VAL A 298 9.81 1.02 13.09
C VAL A 298 9.34 2.31 13.78
N ALA A 299 10.26 3.01 14.46
CA ALA A 299 9.96 4.32 15.03
C ALA A 299 9.57 5.34 13.95
N PHE A 300 10.29 5.36 12.83
CA PHE A 300 9.94 6.20 11.68
C PHE A 300 8.58 5.83 11.09
N GLY A 301 8.24 4.55 11.00
CA GLY A 301 6.93 4.08 10.54
C GLY A 301 5.80 4.63 11.42
N ASN A 302 5.94 4.55 12.74
CA ASN A 302 4.99 5.13 13.69
C ASN A 302 4.93 6.67 13.60
N TYR A 303 6.07 7.35 13.44
CA TYR A 303 6.15 8.79 13.20
C TYR A 303 5.37 9.20 11.95
N LYS A 304 5.60 8.53 10.81
CA LYS A 304 4.87 8.74 9.56
C LYS A 304 3.37 8.51 9.74
N LEU A 305 3.00 7.41 10.38
CA LEU A 305 1.59 7.05 10.59
C LEU A 305 0.88 8.07 11.50
N ALA A 306 1.55 8.60 12.53
CA ALA A 306 1.02 9.67 13.38
C ALA A 306 0.65 10.93 12.54
N VAL A 307 1.49 11.32 11.59
CA VAL A 307 1.22 12.46 10.69
C VAL A 307 0.04 12.18 9.76
N ILE A 308 -0.06 10.96 9.23
CA ILE A 308 -1.17 10.56 8.35
C ILE A 308 -2.49 10.63 9.13
N VAL A 309 -2.51 10.07 10.34
CA VAL A 309 -3.69 10.03 11.20
C VAL A 309 -4.10 11.45 11.64
N GLU A 310 -3.15 12.31 12.02
CA GLU A 310 -3.44 13.70 12.33
C GLU A 310 -4.01 14.46 11.13
N GLY A 311 -3.49 14.19 9.92
CA GLY A 311 -4.05 14.76 8.69
C GLY A 311 -5.49 14.29 8.39
N ILE A 312 -5.84 13.05 8.74
CA ILE A 312 -7.22 12.54 8.64
C ILE A 312 -8.10 13.26 9.69
N HIS A 313 -7.62 13.35 10.93
CA HIS A 313 -8.32 14.05 12.01
C HIS A 313 -8.54 15.53 11.67
N ALA A 314 -7.54 16.22 11.14
CA ALA A 314 -7.68 17.62 10.71
C ALA A 314 -8.78 17.81 9.65
N ARG A 315 -8.90 16.90 8.69
CA ARG A 315 -9.99 16.92 7.70
C ARG A 315 -11.36 16.66 8.34
N PHE A 316 -11.41 15.77 9.32
CA PHE A 316 -12.64 15.52 10.08
C PHE A 316 -13.09 16.78 10.82
N VAL A 317 -12.22 17.43 11.59
CA VAL A 317 -12.49 18.67 12.30
C VAL A 317 -12.96 19.79 11.35
N GLN A 318 -12.45 19.80 10.11
CA GLN A 318 -12.87 20.76 9.07
C GLN A 318 -14.18 20.37 8.36
N GLY A 319 -14.85 19.27 8.75
CA GLY A 319 -16.05 18.78 8.08
C GLY A 319 -15.82 18.26 6.66
N LYS A 320 -14.59 17.87 6.30
CA LYS A 320 -14.20 17.45 4.95
C LYS A 320 -14.09 15.93 4.79
N THR A 321 -14.53 15.16 5.79
CA THR A 321 -14.58 13.70 5.71
C THR A 321 -15.99 13.22 5.41
N VAL A 322 -16.11 12.11 4.69
CA VAL A 322 -17.39 11.42 4.43
C VAL A 322 -17.30 10.02 5.02
N GLY A 323 -18.28 9.62 5.81
CA GLY A 323 -18.36 8.33 6.51
C GLY A 323 -18.25 8.48 8.03
N GLU A 324 -18.33 7.36 8.75
CA GLU A 324 -18.28 7.26 10.21
C GLU A 324 -16.91 6.81 10.72
N GLY A 325 -16.64 6.93 12.03
CA GLY A 325 -15.42 6.42 12.69
C GLY A 325 -14.20 7.34 12.60
N PHE A 326 -14.40 8.63 12.26
CA PHE A 326 -13.28 9.59 12.21
C PHE A 326 -13.15 10.45 13.47
N ASP A 327 -14.15 10.42 14.34
CA ASP A 327 -14.23 11.20 15.58
C ASP A 327 -13.14 10.81 16.59
N GLU A 328 -12.84 9.52 16.70
CA GLU A 328 -11.83 8.98 17.64
C GLU A 328 -10.43 8.83 17.03
N ILE A 329 -10.28 8.98 15.71
CA ILE A 329 -9.00 8.69 15.04
C ILE A 329 -7.84 9.55 15.57
N GLY A 330 -8.13 10.77 16.01
CA GLY A 330 -7.13 11.67 16.57
C GLY A 330 -6.52 11.18 17.90
N ALA A 331 -7.19 10.28 18.63
CA ALA A 331 -6.67 9.68 19.87
C ALA A 331 -5.50 8.72 19.60
N ALA A 332 -5.38 8.18 18.38
CA ALA A 332 -4.28 7.31 18.00
C ALA A 332 -2.93 8.05 17.87
N VAL A 333 -2.93 9.36 17.65
CA VAL A 333 -1.69 10.12 17.39
C VAL A 333 -0.71 10.08 18.58
N PRO A 334 -1.11 10.40 19.82
CA PRO A 334 -0.20 10.28 20.98
C PRO A 334 0.28 8.84 21.21
N LEU A 335 -0.56 7.84 20.95
CA LEU A 335 -0.19 6.43 21.08
C LEU A 335 0.90 6.04 20.06
N LEU A 336 0.76 6.44 18.81
CA LEU A 336 1.77 6.21 17.77
C LEU A 336 3.10 6.88 18.12
N VAL A 337 3.07 8.12 18.62
CA VAL A 337 4.28 8.82 19.06
C VAL A 337 4.95 8.10 20.23
N ALA A 338 4.18 7.62 21.21
CA ALA A 338 4.70 6.85 22.34
C ALA A 338 5.34 5.52 21.88
N ARG A 339 4.69 4.80 20.96
CA ARG A 339 5.22 3.57 20.35
C ARG A 339 6.55 3.83 19.62
N ALA A 340 6.64 4.94 18.90
CA ALA A 340 7.88 5.32 18.20
C ALA A 340 9.03 5.57 19.21
N HIS A 341 8.75 6.23 20.33
CA HIS A 341 9.75 6.42 21.37
C HIS A 341 10.21 5.08 21.95
N ARG A 342 9.27 4.17 22.28
CA ARG A 342 9.61 2.82 22.78
C ARG A 342 10.44 2.02 21.78
N ALA A 343 10.10 2.03 20.51
CA ALA A 343 10.90 1.35 19.49
C ALA A 343 12.37 1.82 19.49
N LEU A 344 12.62 3.13 19.71
CA LEU A 344 13.98 3.68 19.84
C LEU A 344 14.68 3.32 21.15
N ASP A 345 13.95 2.99 22.22
CA ASP A 345 14.50 2.73 23.55
C ASP A 345 14.69 1.23 23.83
N GLU A 346 13.77 0.40 23.38
CA GLU A 346 13.66 -1.01 23.72
C GLU A 346 13.91 -1.95 22.53
N GLY A 347 13.86 -1.40 21.29
CA GLY A 347 13.89 -2.18 20.06
C GLY A 347 12.52 -2.79 19.72
N LEU A 348 12.52 -3.78 18.79
CA LEU A 348 11.36 -4.51 18.34
C LEU A 348 11.09 -5.73 19.21
#